data_068dab4515b01604ea55b54f8fd2c4eb
#
_entry.id   068dab4515b01604ea55b54f8fd2c4eb
#
_cell.length_a   1.000
_cell.length_b   1.000
_cell.length_c   1.000
_cell.angle_alpha   90.00
_cell.angle_beta   90.00
_cell.angle_gamma   90.00
#
_symmetry.space_group_name_H-M   'P 1'
#
loop_
_entity.id
_entity.type
_entity.pdbx_description
1 polymer ?
#
loop_
_entity_poly.entity_id
_entity_poly.type
_entity_poly.pdbx_seq_one_letter_code
_entity_poly.pdbx_strand_id
1 'polypeptide(L)'
;MCIRDRTSTQCVDLLESGQVDFIVTNYPNSHLSSRLQTIPIHSFHDIFIANGEYYPELENRPVHLKELLQYPILMLDRKSTTSEFLHSQFQRFQLDLVPEIELGSNDLLIDLASIGLGIAFVPDYCLVKETAAFQLDLVEELPPRQLVVAHSSHLPIPQAAKEFMSMLEKGAE
;
A
#
# COMPACT_ATOMS: atom_id res chain seq x y z
N MET A 1 6.24 23.28 -10.93
CA MET A 1 6.23 21.86 -10.54
C MET A 1 4.90 21.26 -10.96
N CYS A 2 4.88 20.07 -11.57
CA CYS A 2 3.67 19.37 -11.97
C CYS A 2 3.61 18.04 -11.20
N ILE A 3 2.57 17.86 -10.37
CA ILE A 3 2.34 16.62 -9.64
C ILE A 3 1.29 15.80 -10.40
N ARG A 4 1.54 14.50 -10.55
CA ARG A 4 0.63 13.56 -11.23
C ARG A 4 0.44 12.35 -10.32
N ASP A 5 -0.82 12.03 -10.04
CA ASP A 5 -1.20 10.79 -9.36
C ASP A 5 -1.40 9.67 -10.39
N ARG A 6 -0.74 8.54 -10.15
CA ARG A 6 -0.76 7.34 -11.00
C ARG A 6 -0.50 6.10 -10.14
N THR A 7 -0.78 4.92 -10.70
CA THR A 7 -0.34 3.66 -10.07
C THR A 7 1.18 3.58 -9.98
N SER A 8 1.69 2.82 -9.02
CA SER A 8 3.15 2.66 -8.81
C SER A 8 3.88 2.25 -10.11
N THR A 9 3.31 1.32 -10.88
CA THR A 9 3.86 0.88 -12.17
C THR A 9 3.93 2.03 -13.19
N GLN A 10 2.83 2.79 -13.34
CA GLN A 10 2.80 3.93 -14.25
C GLN A 10 3.78 5.04 -13.82
N CYS A 11 3.98 5.23 -12.51
CA CYS A 11 4.98 6.18 -12.01
C CYS A 11 6.39 5.76 -12.42
N VAL A 12 6.73 4.48 -12.32
CA VAL A 12 8.03 3.97 -12.75
C VAL A 12 8.25 4.19 -14.25
N ASP A 13 7.26 3.88 -15.10
CA ASP A 13 7.32 4.10 -16.55
C ASP A 13 7.57 5.59 -16.89
N LEU A 14 6.90 6.51 -16.17
CA LEU A 14 7.10 7.95 -16.35
C LEU A 14 8.51 8.40 -15.96
N LEU A 15 9.06 7.84 -14.88
CA LEU A 15 10.41 8.13 -14.43
C LEU A 15 11.46 7.59 -15.41
N GLU A 16 11.33 6.35 -15.85
CA GLU A 16 12.27 5.72 -16.78
C GLU A 16 12.25 6.37 -18.15
N SER A 17 11.09 6.87 -18.59
CA SER A 17 10.97 7.65 -19.85
C SER A 17 11.41 9.11 -19.72
N GLY A 18 11.83 9.57 -18.53
CA GLY A 18 12.28 10.93 -18.28
C GLY A 18 11.17 11.99 -18.31
N GLN A 19 9.91 11.58 -18.18
CA GLN A 19 8.77 12.49 -18.16
C GLN A 19 8.54 13.14 -16.79
N VAL A 20 9.15 12.57 -15.74
CA VAL A 20 9.16 13.11 -14.38
C VAL A 20 10.57 13.01 -13.80
N ASP A 21 10.91 13.91 -12.88
CA ASP A 21 12.25 13.99 -12.27
C ASP A 21 12.43 12.96 -11.14
N PHE A 22 11.36 12.67 -10.41
CA PHE A 22 11.30 11.67 -9.34
C PHE A 22 9.85 11.18 -9.15
N ILE A 23 9.71 10.08 -8.44
CA ILE A 23 8.42 9.52 -8.02
C ILE A 23 8.44 9.23 -6.53
N VAL A 24 7.25 9.20 -5.91
CA VAL A 24 7.04 8.59 -4.58
C VAL A 24 6.27 7.30 -4.80
N THR A 25 6.77 6.21 -4.27
CA THR A 25 6.16 4.88 -4.45
C THR A 25 6.39 4.00 -3.22
N ASN A 26 5.63 2.93 -3.11
CA ASN A 26 5.82 1.92 -2.09
C ASN A 26 7.06 1.04 -2.40
N TYR A 27 7.75 0.60 -1.35
CA TYR A 27 8.87 -0.33 -1.42
C TYR A 27 8.66 -1.48 -0.42
N PRO A 28 8.96 -2.74 -0.77
CA PRO A 28 9.54 -3.20 -2.03
C PRO A 28 8.59 -3.02 -3.22
N ASN A 29 9.19 -2.80 -4.40
CA ASN A 29 8.49 -2.63 -5.66
C ASN A 29 9.29 -3.32 -6.77
N SER A 30 8.75 -4.40 -7.32
CA SER A 30 9.38 -5.25 -8.34
C SER A 30 9.65 -4.53 -9.67
N HIS A 31 8.97 -3.40 -9.90
CA HIS A 31 9.12 -2.60 -11.12
C HIS A 31 10.28 -1.60 -11.07
N LEU A 32 10.85 -1.33 -9.89
CA LEU A 32 12.00 -0.44 -9.75
C LEU A 32 13.27 -1.13 -10.29
N SER A 33 13.84 -0.57 -11.35
CA SER A 33 15.09 -1.07 -11.91
C SER A 33 16.30 -0.66 -11.07
N SER A 34 17.42 -1.37 -11.21
CA SER A 34 18.70 -1.06 -10.56
C SER A 34 19.32 0.29 -10.98
N ARG A 35 18.76 0.94 -12.00
CA ARG A 35 19.18 2.28 -12.47
C ARG A 35 18.57 3.41 -11.65
N LEU A 36 17.60 3.09 -10.80
CA LEU A 36 16.92 4.05 -9.95
C LEU A 36 17.55 4.03 -8.55
N GLN A 37 17.78 5.20 -7.99
CA GLN A 37 18.13 5.36 -6.58
C GLN A 37 16.87 5.58 -5.78
N THR A 38 16.79 4.96 -4.61
CA THR A 38 15.65 5.07 -3.70
C THR A 38 16.09 5.67 -2.37
N ILE A 39 15.30 6.60 -1.86
CA ILE A 39 15.49 7.26 -0.56
C ILE A 39 14.26 6.98 0.28
N PRO A 40 14.35 6.23 1.40
CA PRO A 40 13.22 6.00 2.30
C PRO A 40 12.74 7.30 2.93
N ILE A 41 11.42 7.52 2.97
CA ILE A 41 10.82 8.71 3.57
C ILE A 41 9.82 8.38 4.69
N HIS A 42 9.20 7.20 4.68
CA HIS A 42 8.27 6.81 5.72
C HIS A 42 8.13 5.29 5.79
N SER A 43 8.00 4.74 7.01
CA SER A 43 7.70 3.32 7.22
C SER A 43 6.23 3.17 7.61
N PHE A 44 5.54 2.16 7.07
CA PHE A 44 4.13 1.91 7.33
C PHE A 44 3.83 0.41 7.35
N HIS A 45 2.66 0.04 7.86
CA HIS A 45 2.15 -1.32 7.80
C HIS A 45 0.91 -1.38 6.92
N ASP A 46 0.78 -2.45 6.17
CA ASP A 46 -0.49 -2.79 5.56
C ASP A 46 -1.32 -3.58 6.57
N ILE A 47 -2.58 -3.22 6.72
CA ILE A 47 -3.50 -3.74 7.73
C ILE A 47 -4.78 -4.26 7.10
N PHE A 48 -5.43 -5.21 7.77
CA PHE A 48 -6.79 -5.60 7.45
C PHE A 48 -7.77 -4.82 8.33
N ILE A 49 -8.84 -4.35 7.72
CA ILE A 49 -9.91 -3.63 8.39
C ILE A 49 -11.28 -4.24 8.09
N ALA A 50 -12.16 -4.24 9.08
CA ALA A 50 -13.53 -4.73 8.95
C ALA A 50 -14.49 -3.91 9.84
N ASN A 51 -15.78 -3.95 9.56
CA ASN A 51 -16.79 -3.32 10.41
C ASN A 51 -17.30 -4.32 11.46
N GLY A 52 -17.23 -3.96 12.75
CA GLY A 52 -17.63 -4.80 13.88
C GLY A 52 -19.13 -5.12 13.96
N GLU A 53 -20.00 -4.35 13.31
CA GLU A 53 -21.42 -4.69 13.22
C GLU A 53 -21.68 -5.91 12.32
N TYR A 54 -20.83 -6.12 11.29
CA TYR A 54 -20.98 -7.21 10.33
C TYR A 54 -20.05 -8.40 10.60
N TYR A 55 -18.90 -8.14 11.24
CA TYR A 55 -17.88 -9.15 11.56
C TYR A 55 -17.47 -9.09 13.04
N PRO A 56 -18.44 -9.18 13.99
CA PRO A 56 -18.16 -9.06 15.43
C PRO A 56 -17.24 -10.18 15.94
N GLU A 57 -17.23 -11.33 15.29
CA GLU A 57 -16.38 -12.47 15.64
C GLU A 57 -14.89 -12.23 15.37
N LEU A 58 -14.53 -11.20 14.59
CA LEU A 58 -13.13 -10.83 14.31
C LEU A 58 -12.62 -9.74 15.26
N GLU A 59 -13.51 -9.09 16.00
CA GLU A 59 -13.16 -7.98 16.87
C GLU A 59 -12.53 -8.46 18.17
N ASN A 60 -11.52 -7.72 18.66
CA ASN A 60 -10.85 -7.93 19.96
C ASN A 60 -10.25 -9.33 20.16
N ARG A 61 -9.85 -10.02 19.10
CA ARG A 61 -9.13 -11.29 19.16
C ARG A 61 -8.07 -11.41 18.08
N PRO A 62 -7.03 -12.23 18.30
CA PRO A 62 -6.10 -12.59 17.24
C PRO A 62 -6.79 -13.40 16.12
N VAL A 63 -6.48 -13.07 14.86
CA VAL A 63 -7.03 -13.70 13.65
C VAL A 63 -5.89 -14.26 12.81
N HIS A 64 -6.00 -15.50 12.36
CA HIS A 64 -5.03 -16.09 11.45
C HIS A 64 -5.33 -15.69 9.98
N LEU A 65 -4.28 -15.50 9.17
CA LEU A 65 -4.44 -15.25 7.72
C LEU A 65 -5.29 -16.34 7.03
N LYS A 66 -5.19 -17.58 7.49
CA LYS A 66 -6.00 -18.68 6.97
C LYS A 66 -7.50 -18.48 7.24
N GLU A 67 -7.87 -17.86 8.35
CA GLU A 67 -9.27 -17.60 8.68
C GLU A 67 -9.86 -16.56 7.72
N LEU A 68 -9.05 -15.58 7.29
CA LEU A 68 -9.49 -14.52 6.38
C LEU A 68 -9.98 -15.07 5.03
N LEU A 69 -9.51 -16.25 4.60
CA LEU A 69 -9.97 -16.90 3.37
C LEU A 69 -11.45 -17.31 3.38
N GLN A 70 -12.11 -17.25 4.53
CA GLN A 70 -13.54 -17.53 4.67
C GLN A 70 -14.42 -16.29 4.50
N TYR A 71 -13.82 -15.13 4.35
CA TYR A 71 -14.48 -13.83 4.25
C TYR A 71 -14.22 -13.18 2.89
N PRO A 72 -15.12 -12.32 2.43
CA PRO A 72 -14.87 -11.52 1.24
C PRO A 72 -13.68 -10.58 1.45
N ILE A 73 -12.59 -10.76 0.69
CA ILE A 73 -11.42 -9.89 0.75
C ILE A 73 -11.52 -8.81 -0.31
N LEU A 74 -11.36 -7.57 0.12
CA LEU A 74 -11.36 -6.37 -0.71
C LEU A 74 -9.92 -5.85 -0.78
N MET A 75 -9.37 -5.68 -1.98
CA MET A 75 -7.99 -5.24 -2.14
C MET A 75 -7.80 -4.40 -3.40
N LEU A 76 -6.66 -3.76 -3.51
CA LEU A 76 -6.28 -3.06 -4.73
C LEU A 76 -6.10 -4.05 -5.89
N ASP A 77 -6.26 -3.55 -7.12
CA ASP A 77 -6.10 -4.36 -8.33
C ASP A 77 -4.70 -5.01 -8.40
N ARG A 78 -4.59 -6.10 -9.18
CA ARG A 78 -3.37 -6.92 -9.29
C ARG A 78 -2.12 -6.19 -9.77
N LYS A 79 -2.25 -5.01 -10.34
CA LYS A 79 -1.12 -4.19 -10.80
C LYS A 79 -0.57 -3.28 -9.70
N SER A 80 -1.18 -3.27 -8.53
CA SER A 80 -0.70 -2.48 -7.40
C SER A 80 0.37 -3.24 -6.63
N THR A 81 1.37 -2.52 -6.15
CA THR A 81 2.42 -3.09 -5.28
C THR A 81 1.87 -3.62 -3.96
N THR A 82 0.74 -3.09 -3.49
CA THR A 82 0.06 -3.58 -2.29
C THR A 82 -0.59 -4.94 -2.53
N SER A 83 -1.21 -5.13 -3.71
CA SER A 83 -1.74 -6.43 -4.11
C SER A 83 -0.64 -7.48 -4.27
N GLU A 84 0.45 -7.15 -4.97
CA GLU A 84 1.61 -8.04 -5.11
C GLU A 84 2.18 -8.44 -3.73
N PHE A 85 2.30 -7.47 -2.82
CA PHE A 85 2.76 -7.71 -1.47
C PHE A 85 1.84 -8.69 -0.74
N LEU A 86 0.52 -8.46 -0.72
CA LEU A 86 -0.44 -9.33 -0.04
C LEU A 86 -0.41 -10.75 -0.58
N HIS A 87 -0.45 -10.92 -1.90
CA HIS A 87 -0.34 -12.24 -2.52
C HIS A 87 0.96 -12.95 -2.11
N SER A 88 2.09 -12.24 -2.07
CA SER A 88 3.37 -12.80 -1.63
C SER A 88 3.33 -13.27 -0.17
N GLN A 89 2.65 -12.54 0.72
CA GLN A 89 2.51 -12.94 2.12
C GLN A 89 1.64 -14.20 2.26
N PHE A 90 0.52 -14.29 1.55
CA PHE A 90 -0.31 -15.51 1.57
C PHE A 90 0.45 -16.71 1.02
N GLN A 91 1.17 -16.56 -0.09
CA GLN A 91 2.02 -17.63 -0.65
C GLN A 91 3.12 -18.09 0.32
N ARG A 92 3.70 -17.18 1.09
CA ARG A 92 4.70 -17.51 2.13
C ARG A 92 4.14 -18.47 3.17
N PHE A 93 2.85 -18.42 3.47
CA PHE A 93 2.14 -19.34 4.36
C PHE A 93 1.45 -20.49 3.61
N GLN A 94 1.74 -20.68 2.33
CA GLN A 94 1.14 -21.71 1.47
C GLN A 94 -0.39 -21.60 1.37
N LEU A 95 -0.88 -20.37 1.41
CA LEU A 95 -2.29 -20.02 1.25
C LEU A 95 -2.51 -19.42 -0.14
N ASP A 96 -3.67 -19.73 -0.73
CA ASP A 96 -4.09 -19.16 -2.02
C ASP A 96 -5.18 -18.11 -1.78
N LEU A 97 -4.86 -16.85 -2.09
CA LEU A 97 -5.76 -15.72 -1.90
C LEU A 97 -6.52 -15.44 -3.18
N VAL A 98 -7.83 -15.53 -3.11
CA VAL A 98 -8.74 -15.10 -4.18
C VAL A 98 -9.57 -13.93 -3.64
N PRO A 99 -9.33 -12.70 -4.09
CA PRO A 99 -10.12 -11.55 -3.64
C PRO A 99 -11.53 -11.59 -4.22
N GLU A 100 -12.51 -11.13 -3.44
CA GLU A 100 -13.88 -10.94 -3.90
C GLU A 100 -14.05 -9.65 -4.71
N ILE A 101 -13.35 -8.58 -4.30
CA ILE A 101 -13.38 -7.27 -4.96
C ILE A 101 -11.96 -6.74 -5.16
N GLU A 102 -11.65 -6.34 -6.39
CA GLU A 102 -10.42 -5.63 -6.76
C GLU A 102 -10.77 -4.21 -7.25
N LEU A 103 -10.16 -3.18 -6.66
CA LEU A 103 -10.42 -1.76 -6.94
C LEU A 103 -9.12 -0.96 -7.11
N GLY A 104 -9.23 0.22 -7.69
CA GLY A 104 -8.09 1.14 -7.89
C GLY A 104 -7.92 2.20 -6.79
N SER A 105 -8.69 2.17 -5.69
CA SER A 105 -8.70 3.23 -4.67
C SER A 105 -8.79 2.66 -3.26
N ASN A 106 -7.86 3.07 -2.38
CA ASN A 106 -7.91 2.72 -0.95
C ASN A 106 -9.13 3.33 -0.25
N ASP A 107 -9.51 4.56 -0.60
CA ASP A 107 -10.66 5.23 0.01
C ASP A 107 -11.93 4.42 -0.22
N LEU A 108 -12.13 3.95 -1.47
CA LEU A 108 -13.29 3.13 -1.80
C LEU A 108 -13.25 1.76 -1.10
N LEU A 109 -12.07 1.16 -0.92
CA LEU A 109 -11.93 -0.08 -0.13
C LEU A 109 -12.35 0.13 1.33
N ILE A 110 -11.93 1.25 1.93
CA ILE A 110 -12.30 1.63 3.30
C ILE A 110 -13.81 1.86 3.42
N ASP A 111 -14.41 2.56 2.46
CA ASP A 111 -15.86 2.80 2.43
C ASP A 111 -16.64 1.49 2.34
N LEU A 112 -16.22 0.58 1.45
CA LEU A 112 -16.88 -0.72 1.29
C LEU A 112 -16.72 -1.62 2.53
N ALA A 113 -15.55 -1.62 3.17
CA ALA A 113 -15.36 -2.32 4.45
C ALA A 113 -16.21 -1.71 5.55
N SER A 114 -16.33 -0.38 5.60
CA SER A 114 -17.12 0.35 6.60
C SER A 114 -18.63 0.05 6.52
N ILE A 115 -19.14 -0.31 5.35
CA ILE A 115 -20.55 -0.74 5.17
C ILE A 115 -20.72 -2.27 5.23
N GLY A 116 -19.67 -3.02 5.60
CA GLY A 116 -19.73 -4.46 5.84
C GLY A 116 -19.67 -5.34 4.60
N LEU A 117 -19.22 -4.83 3.44
CA LEU A 117 -19.10 -5.63 2.22
C LEU A 117 -17.97 -6.67 2.26
N GLY A 118 -17.01 -6.52 3.18
CA GLY A 118 -15.90 -7.46 3.34
C GLY A 118 -14.80 -6.89 4.22
N ILE A 119 -13.66 -7.57 4.20
CA ILE A 119 -12.44 -7.20 4.91
C ILE A 119 -11.50 -6.53 3.91
N ALA A 120 -11.16 -5.26 4.12
CA ALA A 120 -10.27 -4.54 3.23
C ALA A 120 -8.82 -4.60 3.71
N PHE A 121 -7.89 -4.68 2.74
CA PHE A 121 -6.45 -4.61 2.96
C PHE A 121 -5.91 -3.28 2.44
N VAL A 122 -5.43 -2.43 3.37
CA VAL A 122 -5.02 -1.06 3.08
C VAL A 122 -3.79 -0.67 3.90
N PRO A 123 -3.00 0.34 3.47
CA PRO A 123 -1.97 0.93 4.30
C PRO A 123 -2.56 1.63 5.54
N ASP A 124 -1.91 1.52 6.68
CA ASP A 124 -2.35 2.08 7.97
C ASP A 124 -2.55 3.59 7.93
N TYR A 125 -1.73 4.32 7.17
CA TYR A 125 -1.86 5.77 6.99
C TYR A 125 -3.10 6.20 6.20
N CYS A 126 -3.79 5.27 5.54
CA CYS A 126 -5.07 5.53 4.87
C CYS A 126 -6.25 5.48 5.83
N LEU A 127 -6.08 4.87 7.02
CA LEU A 127 -7.15 4.72 7.99
C LEU A 127 -7.30 6.01 8.82
N VAL A 128 -8.32 6.81 8.53
CA VAL A 128 -8.68 7.97 9.34
C VAL A 128 -9.47 7.55 10.57
N LYS A 129 -9.32 8.29 11.68
CA LYS A 129 -9.91 7.94 13.00
C LYS A 129 -11.45 7.90 13.04
N GLU A 130 -12.13 8.40 12.04
CA GLU A 130 -13.61 8.52 12.00
C GLU A 130 -14.28 7.44 11.13
N THR A 131 -13.65 6.30 10.93
CA THR A 131 -14.24 5.17 10.19
C THR A 131 -14.97 4.21 11.13
N ALA A 132 -16.04 3.57 10.65
CA ALA A 132 -16.72 2.49 11.35
C ALA A 132 -15.94 1.17 11.32
N ALA A 133 -14.86 1.10 10.55
CA ALA A 133 -14.01 -0.08 10.46
C ALA A 133 -12.96 -0.08 11.57
N PHE A 134 -12.69 -1.24 12.13
CA PHE A 134 -11.59 -1.51 13.07
C PHE A 134 -10.46 -2.28 12.36
N GLN A 135 -9.25 -2.14 12.88
CA GLN A 135 -8.11 -2.94 12.44
C GLN A 135 -8.16 -4.33 13.08
N LEU A 136 -7.96 -5.38 12.28
CA LEU A 136 -7.82 -6.75 12.77
C LEU A 136 -6.45 -6.95 13.42
N ASP A 137 -6.45 -7.70 14.52
CA ASP A 137 -5.22 -8.17 15.17
C ASP A 137 -4.79 -9.51 14.54
N LEU A 138 -3.72 -9.49 13.74
CA LEU A 138 -3.22 -10.69 13.06
C LEU A 138 -2.24 -11.47 13.94
N VAL A 139 -2.35 -12.79 13.91
CA VAL A 139 -1.36 -13.70 14.53
C VAL A 139 -0.06 -13.71 13.72
N GLU A 140 -0.17 -13.72 12.38
CA GLU A 140 0.99 -13.67 11.49
C GLU A 140 1.45 -12.23 11.31
N GLU A 141 2.69 -11.96 11.68
CA GLU A 141 3.29 -10.64 11.50
C GLU A 141 3.58 -10.36 10.03
N LEU A 142 2.97 -9.30 9.50
CA LEU A 142 3.29 -8.78 8.18
C LEU A 142 4.47 -7.80 8.30
N PRO A 143 5.51 -7.93 7.46
CA PRO A 143 6.64 -7.01 7.51
C PRO A 143 6.23 -5.60 7.12
N PRO A 144 6.82 -4.56 7.76
CA PRO A 144 6.58 -3.19 7.39
C PRO A 144 7.07 -2.92 5.96
N ARG A 145 6.43 -1.97 5.31
CA ARG A 145 6.83 -1.44 4.01
C ARG A 145 7.27 0.01 4.14
N GLN A 146 7.80 0.57 3.08
CA GLN A 146 8.30 1.95 3.07
C GLN A 146 7.70 2.73 1.91
N LEU A 147 7.42 4.00 2.13
CA LEU A 147 7.35 4.99 1.08
C LEU A 147 8.78 5.44 0.76
N VAL A 148 9.11 5.45 -0.51
CA VAL A 148 10.41 5.89 -0.99
C VAL A 148 10.26 6.95 -2.07
N VAL A 149 11.18 7.90 -2.10
CA VAL A 149 11.44 8.70 -3.30
C VAL A 149 12.35 7.89 -4.19
N ALA A 150 11.99 7.74 -5.47
CA ALA A 150 12.88 7.14 -6.47
C ALA A 150 13.19 8.15 -7.58
N HIS A 151 14.45 8.20 -8.01
CA HIS A 151 14.93 9.06 -9.08
C HIS A 151 16.00 8.36 -9.92
N SER A 152 16.26 8.87 -11.13
CA SER A 152 17.34 8.34 -11.97
C SER A 152 18.72 8.62 -11.35
N SER A 153 19.60 7.61 -11.35
CA SER A 153 21.00 7.78 -10.95
C SER A 153 21.86 8.54 -11.96
N HIS A 154 21.38 8.67 -13.20
CA HIS A 154 22.14 9.21 -14.34
C HIS A 154 21.70 10.61 -14.78
N LEU A 155 20.52 11.05 -14.37
CA LEU A 155 19.97 12.35 -14.75
C LEU A 155 20.14 13.36 -13.62
N PRO A 156 20.53 14.62 -13.94
CA PRO A 156 20.60 15.65 -12.93
C PRO A 156 19.19 16.01 -12.44
N ILE A 157 19.02 16.04 -11.12
CA ILE A 157 17.76 16.44 -10.50
C ILE A 157 17.68 17.96 -10.48
N PRO A 158 16.59 18.58 -10.99
CA PRO A 158 16.37 20.03 -10.89
C PRO A 158 16.36 20.52 -9.43
N GLN A 159 16.81 21.78 -9.20
CA GLN A 159 16.89 22.35 -7.86
C GLN A 159 15.55 22.31 -7.11
N ALA A 160 14.45 22.65 -7.78
CA ALA A 160 13.11 22.61 -7.18
C ALA A 160 12.69 21.18 -6.74
N ALA A 161 13.10 20.15 -7.50
CA ALA A 161 12.85 18.77 -7.15
C ALA A 161 13.68 18.34 -5.92
N LYS A 162 14.96 18.75 -5.84
CA LYS A 162 15.82 18.51 -4.66
C LYS A 162 15.25 19.13 -3.39
N GLU A 163 14.77 20.37 -3.47
CA GLU A 163 14.16 21.06 -2.34
C GLU A 163 12.90 20.33 -1.87
N PHE A 164 12.04 19.90 -2.80
CA PHE A 164 10.84 19.14 -2.46
C PHE A 164 11.17 17.76 -1.83
N MET A 165 12.14 17.03 -2.37
CA MET A 165 12.60 15.76 -1.79
C MET A 165 13.12 15.98 -0.36
N SER A 166 13.92 17.04 -0.12
CA SER A 166 14.40 17.39 1.23
C SER A 166 13.27 17.75 2.21
N MET A 167 12.14 18.28 1.72
CA MET A 167 10.96 18.53 2.57
C MET A 167 10.26 17.21 2.95
N LEU A 168 10.19 16.25 2.04
CA LEU A 168 9.64 14.93 2.32
C LEU A 168 10.46 14.16 3.37
N GLU A 169 11.78 14.22 3.27
CA GLU A 169 12.68 13.60 4.25
C GLU A 169 12.52 14.19 5.67
N LYS A 170 12.37 15.53 5.78
CA LYS A 170 12.19 16.21 7.07
C LYS A 170 10.79 16.04 7.67
N GLY A 171 9.78 15.79 6.85
CA GLY A 171 8.42 15.55 7.31
C GLY A 171 8.17 14.12 7.82
N ALA A 172 9.17 13.26 7.72
CA ALA A 172 9.15 11.86 8.16
C ALA A 172 9.68 11.64 9.60
N GLU A 173 10.21 12.72 10.25
CA GLU A 173 10.58 12.74 11.68
C GLU A 173 9.36 13.13 12.55
#